data_ec5d1290bc0c8ac85b554895d91f877c
#
_entry.id   ec5d1290bc0c8ac85b554895d91f877c
#
_cell.length_a   1.000
_cell.length_b   1.000
_cell.length_c   1.000
_cell.angle_alpha   90.00
_cell.angle_beta   90.00
_cell.angle_gamma   90.00
#
_symmetry.space_group_name_H-M   'P 1'
#
loop_
_entity.id
_entity.type
_entity.pdbx_description
1 polymer ?
#
loop_
_entity_poly.entity_id
_entity_poly.type
_entity_poly.pdbx_seq_one_letter_code
_entity_poly.pdbx_strand_id
1 'polypeptide(L)'
;MPRRREVAKREILPDPKFTSQDVSKFINVLMTSGKKSVAERIMYGALAQISKKTGKDPLEVFNQALSNSRPTVEVKSRRVGGANFQVPVEVRPVRRMALAMRWLREAARKRGEKSMGQRLAAELLEAAEGRGGAVKKREEVHRMAEANKAFSHFRF
;
A
#
# COMPACT_ATOMS: atom_id res chain seq x y z
N MET A 1 -12.62 1.13 23.83
CA MET A 1 -11.44 0.26 23.63
C MET A 1 -11.41 -0.79 24.72
N PRO A 2 -11.24 -2.07 24.41
CA PRO A 2 -11.16 -3.10 25.45
C PRO A 2 -9.86 -2.92 26.24
N ARG A 3 -9.96 -2.75 27.55
CA ARG A 3 -8.80 -2.58 28.44
C ARG A 3 -8.17 -3.90 28.87
N ARG A 4 -8.93 -5.00 28.83
CA ARG A 4 -8.56 -6.27 29.51
C ARG A 4 -8.25 -7.42 28.54
N ARG A 5 -8.52 -7.27 27.23
CA ARG A 5 -8.24 -8.31 26.24
C ARG A 5 -7.89 -7.71 24.88
N GLU A 6 -7.06 -8.40 24.16
CA GLU A 6 -6.79 -8.10 22.76
C GLU A 6 -7.96 -8.62 21.90
N VAL A 7 -8.47 -7.78 21.01
CA VAL A 7 -9.57 -8.16 20.11
C VAL A 7 -9.00 -9.08 19.02
N ALA A 8 -9.61 -10.24 18.83
CA ALA A 8 -9.23 -11.17 17.77
C ALA A 8 -9.32 -10.50 16.41
N LYS A 9 -8.29 -10.67 15.59
CA LYS A 9 -8.27 -10.18 14.21
C LYS A 9 -9.22 -11.03 13.37
N ARG A 10 -10.10 -10.39 12.60
CA ARG A 10 -10.97 -11.09 11.65
C ARG A 10 -10.13 -11.71 10.55
N GLU A 11 -10.37 -12.96 10.25
CA GLU A 11 -9.79 -13.62 9.10
C GLU A 11 -10.40 -13.07 7.80
N ILE A 12 -9.55 -12.80 6.82
CA ILE A 12 -9.96 -12.35 5.50
C ILE A 12 -9.90 -13.56 4.59
N LEU A 13 -11.05 -13.95 4.06
CA LEU A 13 -11.13 -15.03 3.07
C LEU A 13 -10.42 -14.60 1.77
N PRO A 14 -9.78 -15.53 1.07
CA PRO A 14 -9.19 -15.27 -0.24
C PRO A 14 -10.27 -14.84 -1.24
N ASP A 15 -9.85 -14.08 -2.25
CA ASP A 15 -10.72 -13.64 -3.32
C ASP A 15 -11.22 -14.85 -4.17
N PRO A 16 -12.53 -14.96 -4.46
CA PRO A 16 -13.07 -16.12 -5.17
C PRO A 16 -12.55 -16.24 -6.62
N LYS A 17 -12.18 -15.14 -7.26
CA LYS A 17 -11.73 -15.14 -8.66
C LYS A 17 -10.24 -15.49 -8.81
N PHE A 18 -9.40 -14.95 -7.91
CA PHE A 18 -7.95 -15.11 -7.98
C PHE A 18 -7.38 -15.93 -6.83
N THR A 19 -8.21 -16.42 -5.91
CA THR A 19 -7.80 -17.19 -4.72
C THR A 19 -6.70 -16.53 -3.88
N SER A 20 -6.57 -15.20 -4.02
CA SER A 20 -5.53 -14.40 -3.37
C SER A 20 -6.07 -13.61 -2.19
N GLN A 21 -5.45 -13.79 -1.03
CA GLN A 21 -5.78 -13.04 0.18
C GLN A 21 -5.37 -11.56 0.08
N ASP A 22 -4.28 -11.27 -0.66
CA ASP A 22 -3.81 -9.90 -0.83
C ASP A 22 -4.74 -9.09 -1.75
N VAL A 23 -5.36 -9.74 -2.75
CA VAL A 23 -6.42 -9.11 -3.57
C VAL A 23 -7.63 -8.76 -2.71
N SER A 24 -8.10 -9.67 -1.85
CA SER A 24 -9.20 -9.40 -0.91
C SER A 24 -8.87 -8.24 0.05
N LYS A 25 -7.67 -8.21 0.60
CA LYS A 25 -7.20 -7.10 1.46
C LYS A 25 -7.18 -5.78 0.69
N PHE A 26 -6.72 -5.79 -0.55
CA PHE A 26 -6.65 -4.59 -1.37
C PHE A 26 -8.04 -4.07 -1.74
N ILE A 27 -9.01 -4.95 -2.04
CA ILE A 27 -10.42 -4.58 -2.24
C ILE A 27 -10.97 -3.87 -0.99
N ASN A 28 -10.68 -4.39 0.20
CA ASN A 28 -11.09 -3.73 1.45
C ASN A 28 -10.43 -2.36 1.64
N VAL A 29 -9.20 -2.17 1.18
CA VAL A 29 -8.50 -0.87 1.19
C VAL A 29 -9.09 0.11 0.17
N LEU A 30 -9.52 -0.37 -0.99
CA LEU A 30 -10.18 0.44 -2.03
C LEU A 30 -11.57 0.90 -1.62
N MET A 31 -12.27 0.07 -0.85
CA MET A 31 -13.66 0.28 -0.45
C MET A 31 -13.86 1.63 0.25
N THR A 32 -14.93 2.32 -0.11
CA THR A 32 -15.37 3.57 0.52
C THR A 32 -16.82 3.41 0.94
N SER A 33 -17.17 3.83 2.16
CA SER A 33 -18.53 3.80 2.70
C SER A 33 -19.19 2.41 2.64
N GLY A 34 -18.41 1.34 2.80
CA GLY A 34 -18.91 -0.04 2.79
C GLY A 34 -19.31 -0.60 1.42
N LYS A 35 -19.10 0.14 0.33
CA LYS A 35 -19.50 -0.27 -1.04
C LYS A 35 -18.52 -1.30 -1.62
N LYS A 36 -18.55 -2.53 -1.11
CA LYS A 36 -17.59 -3.59 -1.47
C LYS A 36 -17.70 -4.01 -2.93
N SER A 37 -18.92 -4.19 -3.44
CA SER A 37 -19.16 -4.61 -4.84
C SER A 37 -18.59 -3.63 -5.87
N VAL A 38 -18.61 -2.33 -5.56
CA VAL A 38 -17.96 -1.30 -6.39
C VAL A 38 -16.44 -1.44 -6.36
N ALA A 39 -15.85 -1.68 -5.18
CA ALA A 39 -14.41 -1.89 -5.05
C ALA A 39 -13.94 -3.16 -5.78
N GLU A 40 -14.71 -4.25 -5.72
CA GLU A 40 -14.47 -5.48 -6.48
C GLU A 40 -14.46 -5.22 -7.99
N ARG A 41 -15.48 -4.50 -8.49
CA ARG A 41 -15.58 -4.13 -9.91
C ARG A 41 -14.38 -3.29 -10.36
N ILE A 42 -13.92 -2.34 -9.55
CA ILE A 42 -12.75 -1.53 -9.83
C ILE A 42 -11.49 -2.41 -9.90
N MET A 43 -11.30 -3.30 -8.92
CA MET A 43 -10.13 -4.17 -8.86
C MET A 43 -10.09 -5.14 -10.04
N TYR A 44 -11.18 -5.85 -10.30
CA TYR A 44 -11.26 -6.79 -11.41
C TYR A 44 -11.13 -6.09 -12.78
N GLY A 45 -11.73 -4.92 -12.93
CA GLY A 45 -11.57 -4.10 -14.12
C GLY A 45 -10.13 -3.64 -14.34
N ALA A 46 -9.41 -3.29 -13.28
CA ALA A 46 -8.01 -2.94 -13.36
C ALA A 46 -7.12 -4.12 -13.75
N LEU A 47 -7.31 -5.29 -13.12
CA LEU A 47 -6.57 -6.51 -13.45
C LEU A 47 -6.84 -6.98 -14.89
N ALA A 48 -8.08 -6.90 -15.37
CA ALA A 48 -8.42 -7.23 -16.75
C ALA A 48 -7.74 -6.28 -17.76
N GLN A 49 -7.63 -4.99 -17.43
CA GLN A 49 -6.91 -4.02 -18.26
C GLN A 49 -5.39 -4.28 -18.30
N ILE A 50 -4.81 -4.66 -17.15
CA ILE A 50 -3.39 -5.04 -17.07
C ILE A 50 -3.12 -6.24 -18.00
N SER A 51 -3.92 -7.29 -17.89
CA SER A 51 -3.80 -8.48 -18.74
C SER A 51 -3.91 -8.14 -20.24
N LYS A 52 -4.88 -7.27 -20.63
CA LYS A 52 -5.04 -6.83 -22.01
C LYS A 52 -3.85 -6.02 -22.55
N LYS A 53 -3.21 -5.19 -21.70
CA LYS A 53 -2.12 -4.32 -22.10
C LYS A 53 -0.77 -5.03 -22.16
N THR A 54 -0.52 -5.94 -21.24
CA THR A 54 0.81 -6.56 -21.06
C THR A 54 0.88 -7.99 -21.56
N GLY A 55 -0.26 -8.68 -21.68
CA GLY A 55 -0.29 -10.13 -21.92
C GLY A 55 0.26 -10.99 -20.77
N LYS A 56 0.68 -10.37 -19.67
CA LYS A 56 1.21 -11.05 -18.48
C LYS A 56 0.10 -11.44 -17.50
N ASP A 57 0.42 -12.33 -16.57
CA ASP A 57 -0.47 -12.62 -15.45
C ASP A 57 -0.69 -11.34 -14.60
N PRO A 58 -1.95 -10.87 -14.48
CA PRO A 58 -2.26 -9.68 -13.71
C PRO A 58 -1.93 -9.79 -12.23
N LEU A 59 -1.91 -11.02 -11.66
CA LEU A 59 -1.50 -11.25 -10.27
C LEU A 59 -0.01 -11.03 -10.07
N GLU A 60 0.82 -11.47 -11.01
CA GLU A 60 2.27 -11.23 -10.94
C GLU A 60 2.57 -9.73 -10.96
N VAL A 61 1.93 -9.00 -11.87
CA VAL A 61 2.08 -7.53 -11.95
C VAL A 61 1.62 -6.86 -10.65
N PHE A 62 0.50 -7.28 -10.10
CA PHE A 62 0.00 -6.77 -8.82
C PHE A 62 0.96 -7.05 -7.66
N ASN A 63 1.47 -8.27 -7.55
CA ASN A 63 2.42 -8.65 -6.50
C ASN A 63 3.75 -7.90 -6.64
N GLN A 64 4.23 -7.70 -7.86
CA GLN A 64 5.42 -6.91 -8.15
C GLN A 64 5.21 -5.44 -7.75
N ALA A 65 4.08 -4.85 -8.11
CA ALA A 65 3.71 -3.48 -7.73
C ALA A 65 3.66 -3.31 -6.20
N LEU A 66 3.06 -4.27 -5.47
CA LEU A 66 3.07 -4.29 -4.01
C LEU A 66 4.49 -4.37 -3.46
N SER A 67 5.31 -5.28 -3.98
CA SER A 67 6.69 -5.46 -3.55
C SER A 67 7.51 -4.18 -3.72
N ASN A 68 7.41 -3.53 -4.87
CA ASN A 68 8.11 -2.29 -5.18
C ASN A 68 7.62 -1.09 -4.34
N SER A 69 6.40 -1.15 -3.80
CA SER A 69 5.83 -0.07 -2.99
C SER A 69 6.01 -0.26 -1.48
N ARG A 70 6.50 -1.41 -1.01
CA ARG A 70 6.68 -1.71 0.42
C ARG A 70 7.85 -0.93 1.01
N PRO A 71 7.65 -0.11 2.07
CA PRO A 71 8.75 0.54 2.77
C PRO A 71 9.40 -0.42 3.78
N THR A 72 10.72 -0.33 3.93
CA THR A 72 11.48 -1.03 4.98
C THR A 72 11.58 -0.20 6.25
N VAL A 73 11.62 1.12 6.10
CA VAL A 73 11.74 2.09 7.21
C VAL A 73 10.68 3.16 7.08
N GLU A 74 10.25 3.71 8.20
CA GLU A 74 9.38 4.88 8.29
C GLU A 74 9.93 5.86 9.34
N VAL A 75 9.50 7.10 9.30
CA VAL A 75 9.88 8.13 10.27
C VAL A 75 8.74 8.33 11.25
N LYS A 76 9.04 8.28 12.55
CA LYS A 76 8.09 8.58 13.62
C LYS A 76 8.56 9.80 14.41
N SER A 77 7.65 10.73 14.65
CA SER A 77 7.92 11.86 15.54
C SER A 77 7.95 11.38 17.00
N ARG A 78 9.03 11.73 17.70
CA ARG A 78 9.22 11.49 19.12
C ARG A 78 9.62 12.77 19.83
N ARG A 79 9.02 13.00 20.99
CA ARG A 79 9.37 14.16 21.83
C ARG A 79 10.43 13.75 22.86
N VAL A 80 11.58 14.40 22.80
CA VAL A 80 12.71 14.18 23.71
C VAL A 80 13.19 15.53 24.23
N GLY A 81 13.19 15.71 25.55
CA GLY A 81 13.66 16.96 26.16
C GLY A 81 12.93 18.24 25.70
N GLY A 82 11.65 18.13 25.33
CA GLY A 82 10.86 19.27 24.84
C GLY A 82 10.91 19.50 23.32
N ALA A 83 11.87 18.91 22.61
CA ALA A 83 11.99 18.98 21.14
C ALA A 83 11.37 17.76 20.46
N ASN A 84 10.81 17.95 19.26
CA ASN A 84 10.26 16.86 18.44
C ASN A 84 11.32 16.39 17.44
N PHE A 85 11.71 15.13 17.56
CA PHE A 85 12.66 14.48 16.64
C PHE A 85 11.93 13.51 15.72
N GLN A 86 12.35 13.49 14.46
CA GLN A 86 11.91 12.51 13.47
C GLN A 86 12.84 11.30 13.55
N VAL A 87 12.36 10.21 14.15
CA VAL A 87 13.16 9.01 14.41
C VAL A 87 12.86 7.94 13.38
N PRO A 88 13.88 7.45 12.63
CA PRO A 88 13.68 6.34 11.70
C PRO A 88 13.46 5.03 12.46
N VAL A 89 12.42 4.31 12.08
CA VAL A 89 12.01 3.04 12.70
C VAL A 89 11.76 2.00 11.61
N GLU A 90 12.21 0.78 11.84
CA GLU A 90 11.90 -0.33 10.94
C GLU A 90 10.40 -0.65 10.94
N VAL A 91 9.85 -0.90 9.76
CA VAL A 91 8.42 -1.20 9.59
C VAL A 91 8.20 -2.71 9.71
N ARG A 92 7.26 -3.13 10.54
CA ARG A 92 6.87 -4.55 10.66
C ARG A 92 6.25 -5.06 9.34
N PRO A 93 6.44 -6.34 8.96
CA PRO A 93 5.97 -6.88 7.67
C PRO A 93 4.49 -6.61 7.36
N VAL A 94 3.62 -6.81 8.35
CA VAL A 94 2.17 -6.55 8.19
C VAL A 94 1.89 -5.06 7.86
N ARG A 95 2.62 -4.15 8.49
CA ARG A 95 2.49 -2.72 8.25
C ARG A 95 3.09 -2.30 6.90
N ARG A 96 4.19 -2.94 6.46
CA ARG A 96 4.76 -2.70 5.12
C ARG A 96 3.70 -2.92 4.03
N MET A 97 2.97 -4.05 4.13
CA MET A 97 1.88 -4.37 3.20
C MET A 97 0.75 -3.34 3.25
N ALA A 98 0.30 -2.98 4.45
CA ALA A 98 -0.77 -2.00 4.63
C ALA A 98 -0.40 -0.61 4.07
N LEU A 99 0.85 -0.18 4.25
CA LEU A 99 1.35 1.08 3.69
C LEU A 99 1.43 1.03 2.17
N ALA A 100 1.96 -0.05 1.58
CA ALA A 100 2.02 -0.22 0.13
C ALA A 100 0.63 -0.15 -0.51
N MET A 101 -0.34 -0.89 0.04
CA MET A 101 -1.73 -0.87 -0.45
C MET A 101 -2.36 0.53 -0.35
N ARG A 102 -2.12 1.23 0.74
CA ARG A 102 -2.63 2.60 0.95
C ARG A 102 -2.02 3.58 -0.05
N TRP A 103 -0.72 3.54 -0.25
CA TRP A 103 -0.03 4.43 -1.17
C TRP A 103 -0.42 4.19 -2.63
N LEU A 104 -0.56 2.93 -3.04
CA LEU A 104 -1.09 2.58 -4.37
C LEU A 104 -2.51 3.14 -4.58
N ARG A 105 -3.40 2.99 -3.59
CA ARG A 105 -4.75 3.57 -3.66
C ARG A 105 -4.71 5.10 -3.76
N GLU A 106 -3.89 5.77 -2.93
CA GLU A 106 -3.79 7.22 -2.90
C GLU A 106 -3.15 7.77 -4.17
N ALA A 107 -2.11 7.12 -4.68
CA ALA A 107 -1.48 7.48 -5.95
C ALA A 107 -2.46 7.31 -7.11
N ALA A 108 -3.17 6.18 -7.19
CA ALA A 108 -4.20 5.97 -8.21
C ALA A 108 -5.30 7.04 -8.18
N ARG A 109 -5.77 7.46 -6.98
CA ARG A 109 -6.79 8.50 -6.86
C ARG A 109 -6.35 9.87 -7.40
N LYS A 110 -5.05 10.17 -7.35
CA LYS A 110 -4.48 11.44 -7.83
C LYS A 110 -4.28 11.48 -9.34
N ARG A 111 -4.41 10.35 -10.03
CA ARG A 111 -4.24 10.26 -11.49
C ARG A 111 -5.40 10.90 -12.24
N GLY A 112 -5.14 11.30 -13.49
CA GLY A 112 -6.08 12.03 -14.33
C GLY A 112 -6.97 11.17 -15.25
N GLU A 113 -6.79 9.82 -15.27
CA GLU A 113 -7.57 8.94 -16.15
C GLU A 113 -9.08 8.98 -15.79
N LYS A 114 -9.92 8.66 -16.77
CA LYS A 114 -11.38 8.83 -16.68
C LYS A 114 -12.04 8.03 -15.56
N SER A 115 -11.66 6.76 -15.37
CA SER A 115 -12.26 5.87 -14.38
C SER A 115 -11.24 5.40 -13.34
N MET A 116 -11.73 5.07 -12.12
CA MET A 116 -10.85 4.56 -11.05
C MET A 116 -10.17 3.24 -11.43
N GLY A 117 -10.84 2.37 -12.21
CA GLY A 117 -10.24 1.13 -12.70
C GLY A 117 -9.05 1.40 -13.66
N GLN A 118 -9.17 2.41 -14.53
CA GLN A 118 -8.08 2.84 -15.42
C GLN A 118 -6.92 3.46 -14.64
N ARG A 119 -7.21 4.33 -13.68
CA ARG A 119 -6.22 4.95 -12.79
C ARG A 119 -5.43 3.89 -12.02
N LEU A 120 -6.13 2.91 -11.46
CA LEU A 120 -5.52 1.83 -10.70
C LEU A 120 -4.67 0.92 -11.60
N ALA A 121 -5.16 0.55 -12.79
CA ALA A 121 -4.40 -0.25 -13.73
C ALA A 121 -3.10 0.44 -14.15
N ALA A 122 -3.16 1.74 -14.47
CA ALA A 122 -1.99 2.51 -14.86
C ALA A 122 -0.99 2.63 -13.71
N GLU A 123 -1.45 2.91 -12.47
CA GLU A 123 -0.56 2.98 -11.30
C GLU A 123 0.11 1.64 -10.99
N LEU A 124 -0.63 0.52 -11.06
CA LEU A 124 -0.09 -0.81 -10.83
C LEU A 124 0.98 -1.19 -11.87
N LEU A 125 0.77 -0.85 -13.14
CA LEU A 125 1.76 -1.08 -14.20
C LEU A 125 3.04 -0.28 -13.95
N GLU A 126 2.93 1.01 -13.69
CA GLU A 126 4.08 1.86 -13.39
C GLU A 126 4.80 1.42 -12.11
N ALA A 127 4.06 1.05 -11.08
CA ALA A 127 4.64 0.56 -9.82
C ALA A 127 5.36 -0.79 -10.00
N ALA A 128 4.86 -1.69 -10.85
CA ALA A 128 5.53 -2.94 -11.20
C ALA A 128 6.87 -2.70 -11.91
N GLU A 129 6.97 -1.62 -12.70
CA GLU A 129 8.19 -1.18 -13.37
C GLU A 129 9.13 -0.35 -12.46
N GLY A 130 8.80 -0.18 -11.18
CA GLY A 130 9.57 0.63 -10.25
C GLY A 130 9.36 2.14 -10.40
N ARG A 131 8.28 2.56 -11.04
CA ARG A 131 7.88 3.96 -11.26
C ARG A 131 6.53 4.22 -10.59
N GLY A 132 5.96 5.39 -10.81
CA GLY A 132 4.62 5.73 -10.30
C GLY A 132 4.63 6.45 -8.95
N GLY A 133 3.47 6.93 -8.54
CA GLY A 133 3.30 7.77 -7.37
C GLY A 133 3.53 7.03 -6.04
N ALA A 134 3.17 5.76 -5.98
CA ALA A 134 3.36 4.94 -4.78
C ALA A 134 4.84 4.63 -4.53
N VAL A 135 5.60 4.32 -5.59
CA VAL A 135 7.05 4.07 -5.50
C VAL A 135 7.79 5.35 -5.12
N LYS A 136 7.44 6.49 -5.74
CA LYS A 136 7.99 7.80 -5.35
C LYS A 136 7.74 8.11 -3.87
N LYS A 137 6.55 7.77 -3.36
CA LYS A 137 6.23 7.95 -1.93
C LYS A 137 7.10 7.08 -1.03
N ARG A 138 7.37 5.82 -1.41
CA ARG A 138 8.31 4.95 -0.70
C ARG A 138 9.71 5.57 -0.67
N GLU A 139 10.21 6.04 -1.81
CA GLU A 139 11.53 6.67 -1.93
C GLU A 139 11.65 7.94 -1.08
N GLU A 140 10.60 8.77 -1.08
CA GLU A 140 10.53 9.96 -0.23
C GLU A 140 10.65 9.60 1.26
N VAL A 141 9.89 8.59 1.72
CA VAL A 141 9.93 8.11 3.11
C VAL A 141 11.31 7.54 3.46
N HIS A 142 11.92 6.76 2.56
CA HIS A 142 13.26 6.23 2.77
C HIS A 142 14.32 7.34 2.82
N ARG A 143 14.21 8.34 1.96
CA ARG A 143 15.10 9.52 1.97
C ARG A 143 14.97 10.31 3.27
N MET A 144 13.75 10.52 3.75
CA MET A 144 13.53 11.16 5.06
C MET A 144 14.12 10.34 6.21
N ALA A 145 13.99 9.02 6.17
CA ALA A 145 14.57 8.14 7.17
C ALA A 145 16.12 8.18 7.16
N GLU A 146 16.73 8.23 5.98
CA GLU A 146 18.17 8.34 5.85
C GLU A 146 18.69 9.71 6.34
N ALA A 147 18.01 10.81 5.99
CA ALA A 147 18.35 12.15 6.47
C ALA A 147 18.28 12.27 8.01
N ASN A 148 17.40 11.50 8.65
CA ASN A 148 17.23 11.49 10.11
C ASN A 148 17.95 10.32 10.80
N LYS A 149 18.87 9.65 10.13
CA LYS A 149 19.59 8.47 10.65
C LYS A 149 20.36 8.76 11.94
N ALA A 150 20.87 9.97 12.10
CA ALA A 150 21.57 10.42 13.30
C ALA A 150 20.72 10.29 14.58
N PHE A 151 19.38 10.35 14.46
CA PHE A 151 18.44 10.24 15.58
C PHE A 151 17.96 8.81 15.85
N SER A 152 18.54 7.81 15.20
CA SER A 152 18.13 6.40 15.35
C SER A 152 18.31 5.86 16.78
N HIS A 153 19.21 6.43 17.55
CA HIS A 153 19.43 6.06 18.96
C HIS A 153 18.28 6.46 19.90
N PHE A 154 17.38 7.35 19.48
CA PHE A 154 16.13 7.64 20.21
C PHE A 154 15.02 6.61 19.97
N ARG A 155 15.37 5.46 19.43
CA ARG A 155 14.47 4.32 19.25
C ARG A 155 14.27 3.62 20.60
N PHE A 156 13.05 3.67 21.13
CA PHE A 156 12.61 2.94 22.31
C PHE A 156 11.48 1.99 21.98
#